data_29192cca781291c116162d213a38fbc2
#
_entry.id   29192cca781291c116162d213a38fbc2
#
_cell.length_a   1.000
_cell.length_b   1.000
_cell.length_c   1.000
_cell.angle_alpha   90.00
_cell.angle_beta   90.00
_cell.angle_gamma   90.00
#
_symmetry.space_group_name_H-M   'P 1'
#
loop_
_entity.id
_entity.type
_entity.pdbx_description
1 polymer ?
#
loop_
_entity_poly.entity_id
_entity_poly.type
_entity_poly.pdbx_seq_one_letter_code
_entity_poly.pdbx_strand_id
1 'polypeptide(L)'
;MEKITKEQADIIGEVANICTGNAATALSMILNHPTNITTPRVDVLAEEKSLRSDDHILVKVPYTKGLDGTNLLVLRVHDALVIANLMMGGDGTDVSAMSLDDITISAISEAMNQMCGTIATSMASLLNTPTDIGFPLINSKDRKTFDIPEELCNGTDIVKVTFKLTVGELIDSDLLQLYPISIVKQILK
;
A
#
# COMPACT_ATOMS: atom_id res chain seq x y z
N MET A 1 -2.54 -2.60 26.91
CA MET A 1 -2.51 -2.23 25.49
C MET A 1 -1.26 -1.41 25.24
N GLU A 2 -0.41 -1.85 24.33
CA GLU A 2 0.76 -1.07 23.95
C GLU A 2 0.35 0.00 22.94
N LYS A 3 0.60 1.25 23.28
CA LYS A 3 0.30 2.41 22.42
C LYS A 3 1.56 2.85 21.68
N ILE A 4 1.37 3.27 20.44
CA ILE A 4 2.42 3.88 19.62
C ILE A 4 2.53 5.35 20.03
N THR A 5 3.75 5.80 20.34
CA THR A 5 4.01 7.22 20.63
C THR A 5 4.03 8.04 19.35
N LYS A 6 3.87 9.37 19.46
CA LYS A 6 3.96 10.27 18.31
C LYS A 6 5.32 10.18 17.63
N GLU A 7 6.41 10.14 18.39
CA GLU A 7 7.77 10.01 17.87
C GLU A 7 7.94 8.71 17.06
N GLN A 8 7.38 7.61 17.56
CA GLN A 8 7.40 6.32 16.84
C GLN A 8 6.60 6.39 15.53
N ALA A 9 5.44 7.02 15.55
CA ALA A 9 4.65 7.22 14.33
C ALA A 9 5.39 8.11 13.32
N ASP A 10 6.06 9.17 13.77
CA ASP A 10 6.85 10.06 12.90
C ASP A 10 8.02 9.30 12.23
N ILE A 11 8.71 8.43 12.97
CA ILE A 11 9.77 7.58 12.41
C ILE A 11 9.21 6.64 11.33
N ILE A 12 8.07 6.01 11.58
CA ILE A 12 7.42 5.15 10.59
C ILE A 12 7.03 5.96 9.34
N GLY A 13 6.54 7.17 9.52
CA GLY A 13 6.23 8.07 8.41
C GLY A 13 7.45 8.39 7.56
N GLU A 14 8.60 8.64 8.17
CA GLU A 14 9.86 8.92 7.47
C GLU A 14 10.36 7.69 6.69
N VAL A 15 10.39 6.52 7.33
CA VAL A 15 10.74 5.25 6.69
C VAL A 15 9.82 4.97 5.49
N ALA A 16 8.51 5.11 5.70
CA ALA A 16 7.52 4.91 4.65
C ALA A 16 7.71 5.90 3.50
N ASN A 17 8.01 7.18 3.80
CA ASN A 17 8.24 8.22 2.80
C ASN A 17 9.43 7.88 1.89
N ILE A 18 10.55 7.49 2.46
CA ILE A 18 11.76 7.13 1.70
C ILE A 18 11.49 5.90 0.82
N CYS A 19 10.92 4.84 1.39
CA CYS A 19 10.66 3.59 0.68
C CYS A 19 9.65 3.78 -0.45
N THR A 20 8.57 4.51 -0.18
CA THR A 20 7.47 4.70 -1.13
C THR A 20 7.85 5.71 -2.24
N GLY A 21 8.69 6.70 -1.93
CA GLY A 21 9.26 7.59 -2.95
C GLY A 21 10.07 6.84 -4.02
N ASN A 22 10.87 5.85 -3.61
CA ASN A 22 11.60 4.99 -4.54
C ASN A 22 10.62 4.11 -5.37
N ALA A 23 9.54 3.65 -4.75
CA ALA A 23 8.51 2.87 -5.43
C ALA A 23 7.75 3.65 -6.50
N ALA A 24 7.58 4.96 -6.33
CA ALA A 24 6.97 5.83 -7.34
C ALA A 24 7.78 5.83 -8.65
N THR A 25 9.11 5.78 -8.57
CA THR A 25 9.97 5.67 -9.74
C THR A 25 9.74 4.34 -10.47
N ALA A 26 9.65 3.22 -9.74
CA ALA A 26 9.36 1.93 -10.34
C ALA A 26 8.00 1.92 -11.04
N LEU A 27 6.95 2.45 -10.40
CA LEU A 27 5.63 2.60 -11.01
C LEU A 27 5.68 3.47 -12.27
N SER A 28 6.38 4.60 -12.23
CA SER A 28 6.52 5.50 -13.38
C SER A 28 7.09 4.78 -14.60
N MET A 29 8.05 3.89 -14.39
CA MET A 29 8.67 3.10 -15.46
C MET A 29 7.72 2.08 -16.07
N ILE A 30 7.02 1.29 -15.24
CA ILE A 30 6.14 0.23 -15.74
C ILE A 30 4.82 0.77 -16.33
N LEU A 31 4.33 1.88 -15.81
CA LEU A 31 3.12 2.53 -16.32
C LEU A 31 3.40 3.45 -17.53
N ASN A 32 4.69 3.76 -17.79
CA ASN A 32 5.11 4.75 -18.79
C ASN A 32 4.42 6.10 -18.62
N HIS A 33 4.17 6.49 -17.37
CA HIS A 33 3.55 7.76 -17.00
C HIS A 33 4.26 8.34 -15.79
N PRO A 34 4.46 9.67 -15.72
CA PRO A 34 5.03 10.30 -14.54
C PRO A 34 4.20 9.99 -13.30
N THR A 35 4.81 9.29 -12.36
CA THR A 35 4.16 8.88 -11.10
C THR A 35 4.88 9.52 -9.94
N ASN A 36 4.14 10.19 -9.06
CA ASN A 36 4.67 10.77 -7.83
C ASN A 36 3.88 10.28 -6.63
N ILE A 37 4.60 10.02 -5.55
CA ILE A 37 4.05 9.74 -4.25
C ILE A 37 4.69 10.73 -3.28
N THR A 38 3.89 11.63 -2.71
CA THR A 38 4.39 12.77 -1.94
C THR A 38 4.15 12.60 -0.45
N THR A 39 4.77 13.49 0.30
CA THR A 39 4.85 13.56 1.76
C THR A 39 3.67 12.95 2.51
N PRO A 40 3.91 12.00 3.42
CA PRO A 40 2.86 11.31 4.12
C PRO A 40 2.25 12.12 5.26
N ARG A 41 0.98 11.83 5.55
CA ARG A 41 0.35 12.12 6.83
C ARG A 41 0.27 10.82 7.63
N VAL A 42 0.68 10.87 8.89
CA VAL A 42 0.69 9.71 9.78
C VAL A 42 -0.38 9.87 10.85
N ASP A 43 -1.25 8.86 10.96
CA ASP A 43 -2.28 8.77 12.00
C ASP A 43 -2.13 7.43 12.72
N VAL A 44 -2.38 7.42 14.02
CA VAL A 44 -2.50 6.20 14.81
C VAL A 44 -3.98 5.89 14.97
N LEU A 45 -4.41 4.74 14.47
CA LEU A 45 -5.79 4.27 14.60
C LEU A 45 -5.89 3.33 15.79
N ALA A 46 -6.79 3.66 16.72
CA ALA A 46 -7.19 2.73 17.76
C ALA A 46 -8.13 1.65 17.19
N GLU A 47 -8.16 0.50 17.85
CA GLU A 47 -8.79 -0.78 17.49
C GLU A 47 -10.21 -0.73 16.87
N GLU A 48 -11.00 0.31 17.14
CA GLU A 48 -12.42 0.37 16.77
C GLU A 48 -12.75 1.13 15.48
N LYS A 49 -11.77 1.71 14.80
CA LYS A 49 -12.05 2.48 13.58
C LYS A 49 -11.89 1.60 12.34
N SER A 50 -12.98 0.91 11.96
CA SER A 50 -13.09 0.35 10.61
C SER A 50 -12.91 1.45 9.58
N LEU A 51 -11.92 1.30 8.70
CA LEU A 51 -11.80 2.08 7.48
C LEU A 51 -12.85 1.53 6.50
N ARG A 52 -14.09 2.01 6.62
CA ARG A 52 -15.15 1.61 5.70
C ARG A 52 -15.09 2.46 4.44
N SER A 53 -14.96 1.81 3.30
CA SER A 53 -15.11 2.48 2.02
C SER A 53 -15.49 1.46 0.94
N ASP A 54 -16.64 1.69 0.33
CA ASP A 54 -17.19 0.82 -0.73
C ASP A 54 -16.43 0.95 -2.07
N ASP A 55 -15.46 1.86 -2.15
CA ASP A 55 -14.78 2.25 -3.38
C ASP A 55 -13.26 2.03 -3.34
N HIS A 56 -12.79 1.15 -2.46
CA HIS A 56 -11.37 0.84 -2.31
C HIS A 56 -11.09 -0.65 -2.43
N ILE A 57 -9.90 -0.98 -2.90
CA ILE A 57 -9.35 -2.34 -2.83
C ILE A 57 -8.28 -2.40 -1.72
N LEU A 58 -8.19 -3.57 -1.13
CA LEU A 58 -7.19 -3.93 -0.15
C LEU A 58 -6.17 -4.86 -0.77
N VAL A 59 -4.90 -4.47 -0.69
CA VAL A 59 -3.77 -5.29 -1.11
C VAL A 59 -3.00 -5.73 0.12
N LYS A 60 -2.98 -7.02 0.40
CA LYS A 60 -2.19 -7.63 1.48
C LYS A 60 -0.79 -7.92 0.96
N VAL A 61 0.23 -7.41 1.64
CA VAL A 61 1.64 -7.59 1.30
C VAL A 61 2.34 -8.30 2.45
N PRO A 62 2.47 -9.63 2.40
CA PRO A 62 3.16 -10.36 3.44
C PRO A 62 4.68 -10.16 3.32
N TYR A 63 5.36 -9.94 4.44
CA TYR A 63 6.81 -10.04 4.51
C TYR A 63 7.20 -11.51 4.60
N THR A 64 8.24 -11.91 3.87
CA THR A 64 8.76 -13.29 3.85
C THR A 64 10.16 -13.40 4.45
N LYS A 65 10.82 -12.25 4.63
CA LYS A 65 12.15 -12.16 5.21
C LYS A 65 12.37 -10.80 5.86
N GLY A 66 13.11 -10.78 6.95
CA GLY A 66 13.56 -9.57 7.65
C GLY A 66 12.52 -8.96 8.59
N LEU A 67 11.30 -8.88 8.15
CA LEU A 67 10.14 -8.50 8.96
C LEU A 67 9.13 -9.65 8.99
N ASP A 68 8.42 -9.78 10.09
CA ASP A 68 7.37 -10.77 10.26
C ASP A 68 6.01 -10.06 10.36
N GLY A 69 5.11 -10.42 9.45
CA GLY A 69 3.76 -9.86 9.40
C GLY A 69 3.32 -9.46 8.00
N THR A 70 2.20 -8.78 7.94
CA THR A 70 1.59 -8.33 6.67
C THR A 70 1.33 -6.83 6.72
N ASN A 71 1.81 -6.12 5.72
CA ASN A 71 1.47 -4.73 5.47
C ASN A 71 0.23 -4.66 4.56
N LEU A 72 -0.56 -3.61 4.69
CA LEU A 72 -1.72 -3.38 3.85
C LEU A 72 -1.55 -2.11 3.04
N LEU A 73 -1.88 -2.20 1.75
CA LEU A 73 -2.06 -1.06 0.88
C LEU A 73 -3.55 -0.91 0.56
N VAL A 74 -4.02 0.32 0.54
CA VAL A 74 -5.39 0.66 0.20
C VAL A 74 -5.39 1.70 -0.88
N LEU A 75 -6.07 1.43 -1.97
CA LEU A 75 -6.23 2.36 -3.07
C LEU A 75 -7.66 2.31 -3.62
N ARG A 76 -8.07 3.38 -4.28
CA ARG A 76 -9.42 3.45 -4.87
C ARG A 76 -9.55 2.46 -6.01
N VAL A 77 -10.74 1.86 -6.16
CA VAL A 77 -11.05 0.96 -7.27
C VAL A 77 -10.77 1.63 -8.62
N HIS A 78 -11.19 2.87 -8.79
CA HIS A 78 -10.93 3.63 -10.02
C HIS A 78 -9.43 3.70 -10.34
N ASP A 79 -8.59 4.02 -9.36
CA ASP A 79 -7.14 4.15 -9.56
C ASP A 79 -6.50 2.79 -9.90
N ALA A 80 -6.97 1.73 -9.25
CA ALA A 80 -6.55 0.37 -9.56
C ALA A 80 -6.91 -0.03 -11.01
N LEU A 81 -8.08 0.35 -11.49
CA LEU A 81 -8.49 0.11 -12.88
C LEU A 81 -7.66 0.93 -13.87
N VAL A 82 -7.32 2.18 -13.56
CA VAL A 82 -6.39 2.99 -14.37
C VAL A 82 -5.03 2.31 -14.46
N ILE A 83 -4.47 1.89 -13.33
CA ILE A 83 -3.19 1.16 -13.27
C ILE A 83 -3.25 -0.11 -14.12
N ALA A 84 -4.31 -0.92 -13.98
CA ALA A 84 -4.48 -2.13 -14.78
C ALA A 84 -4.58 -1.84 -16.27
N ASN A 85 -5.33 -0.81 -16.66
CA ASN A 85 -5.47 -0.42 -18.06
C ASN A 85 -4.11 -0.03 -18.67
N LEU A 86 -3.32 0.78 -17.96
CA LEU A 86 -1.97 1.15 -18.37
C LEU A 86 -1.04 -0.06 -18.46
N MET A 87 -1.11 -0.99 -17.51
CA MET A 87 -0.33 -2.23 -17.51
C MET A 87 -0.65 -3.13 -18.71
N MET A 88 -1.89 -3.09 -19.20
CA MET A 88 -2.35 -3.84 -20.36
C MET A 88 -2.13 -3.10 -21.69
N GLY A 89 -1.44 -1.96 -21.66
CA GLY A 89 -1.11 -1.17 -22.85
C GLY A 89 -2.20 -0.19 -23.29
N GLY A 90 -3.17 0.09 -22.44
CA GLY A 90 -4.17 1.15 -22.65
C GLY A 90 -3.62 2.53 -22.34
N ASP A 91 -4.46 3.54 -22.48
CA ASP A 91 -4.13 4.95 -22.24
C ASP A 91 -4.58 5.46 -20.84
N GLY A 92 -5.18 4.60 -20.02
CA GLY A 92 -5.68 4.93 -18.69
C GLY A 92 -6.98 5.72 -18.67
N THR A 93 -7.58 5.98 -19.83
CA THR A 93 -8.88 6.65 -19.93
C THR A 93 -10.03 5.64 -20.04
N ASP A 94 -11.25 6.10 -19.82
CA ASP A 94 -12.51 5.32 -20.00
C ASP A 94 -12.51 3.94 -19.30
N VAL A 95 -12.00 3.89 -18.07
CA VAL A 95 -11.94 2.66 -17.27
C VAL A 95 -13.27 2.30 -16.61
N SER A 96 -14.33 3.12 -16.80
CA SER A 96 -15.64 2.93 -16.17
C SER A 96 -16.34 1.64 -16.59
N ALA A 97 -16.03 1.12 -17.77
CA ALA A 97 -16.54 -0.17 -18.29
C ALA A 97 -15.73 -1.38 -17.81
N MET A 98 -14.57 -1.17 -17.17
CA MET A 98 -13.74 -2.24 -16.65
C MET A 98 -14.31 -2.82 -15.36
N SER A 99 -14.01 -4.09 -15.12
CA SER A 99 -14.35 -4.79 -13.87
C SER A 99 -13.08 -5.38 -13.24
N LEU A 100 -13.16 -5.66 -11.95
CA LEU A 100 -12.10 -6.39 -11.23
C LEU A 100 -12.22 -7.90 -11.50
N ASP A 101 -12.01 -8.29 -12.75
CA ASP A 101 -11.90 -9.69 -13.18
C ASP A 101 -10.47 -10.22 -12.94
N ASP A 102 -10.25 -11.50 -13.25
CA ASP A 102 -8.97 -12.16 -12.99
C ASP A 102 -7.81 -11.52 -13.75
N ILE A 103 -8.05 -11.03 -14.97
CA ILE A 103 -7.03 -10.37 -15.81
C ILE A 103 -6.66 -9.01 -15.20
N THR A 104 -7.66 -8.22 -14.85
CA THR A 104 -7.49 -6.91 -14.23
C THR A 104 -6.77 -7.03 -12.87
N ILE A 105 -7.20 -7.99 -12.06
CA ILE A 105 -6.55 -8.28 -10.76
C ILE A 105 -5.10 -8.71 -10.94
N SER A 106 -4.81 -9.54 -11.95
CA SER A 106 -3.43 -9.94 -12.23
C SER A 106 -2.55 -8.76 -12.63
N ALA A 107 -3.07 -7.84 -13.45
CA ALA A 107 -2.35 -6.63 -13.84
C ALA A 107 -2.08 -5.70 -12.63
N ILE A 108 -3.07 -5.50 -11.77
CA ILE A 108 -2.90 -4.73 -10.53
C ILE A 108 -1.88 -5.40 -9.60
N SER A 109 -1.99 -6.72 -9.44
CA SER A 109 -1.08 -7.48 -8.58
C SER A 109 0.37 -7.37 -9.04
N GLU A 110 0.62 -7.40 -10.34
CA GLU A 110 1.97 -7.21 -10.88
C GLU A 110 2.50 -5.80 -10.62
N ALA A 111 1.70 -4.75 -10.84
CA ALA A 111 2.08 -3.39 -10.52
C ALA A 111 2.40 -3.22 -9.04
N MET A 112 1.57 -3.78 -8.17
CA MET A 112 1.79 -3.76 -6.72
C MET A 112 3.02 -4.57 -6.31
N ASN A 113 3.28 -5.69 -6.96
CA ASN A 113 4.47 -6.51 -6.71
C ASN A 113 5.76 -5.73 -7.03
N GLN A 114 5.82 -5.03 -8.15
CA GLN A 114 6.95 -4.19 -8.53
C GLN A 114 7.15 -3.04 -7.54
N MET A 115 6.07 -2.36 -7.17
CA MET A 115 6.10 -1.28 -6.19
C MET A 115 6.59 -1.76 -4.83
N CYS A 116 5.98 -2.81 -4.31
CA CYS A 116 6.28 -3.35 -2.98
C CYS A 116 7.67 -4.00 -2.92
N GLY A 117 8.14 -4.61 -4.01
CA GLY A 117 9.52 -5.10 -4.13
C GLY A 117 10.55 -3.98 -3.99
N THR A 118 10.28 -2.82 -4.58
CA THR A 118 11.13 -1.64 -4.43
C THR A 118 11.08 -1.10 -2.99
N ILE A 119 9.90 -1.09 -2.36
CA ILE A 119 9.74 -0.72 -0.95
C ILE A 119 10.58 -1.65 -0.07
N ALA A 120 10.50 -2.97 -0.27
CA ALA A 120 11.25 -3.96 0.51
C ALA A 120 12.77 -3.77 0.35
N THR A 121 13.24 -3.53 -0.86
CA THR A 121 14.67 -3.24 -1.13
C THR A 121 15.13 -1.97 -0.41
N SER A 122 14.34 -0.91 -0.46
CA SER A 122 14.63 0.35 0.24
C SER A 122 14.64 0.15 1.76
N MET A 123 13.68 -0.60 2.26
CA MET A 123 13.59 -0.94 3.69
C MET A 123 14.78 -1.78 4.14
N ALA A 124 15.21 -2.76 3.34
CA ALA A 124 16.40 -3.55 3.63
C ALA A 124 17.65 -2.70 3.79
N SER A 125 17.80 -1.67 2.93
CA SER A 125 18.90 -0.71 3.01
C SER A 125 18.84 0.16 4.27
N LEU A 126 17.64 0.66 4.61
CA LEU A 126 17.45 1.52 5.78
C LEU A 126 17.65 0.77 7.10
N LEU A 127 17.12 -0.45 7.19
CA LEU A 127 17.19 -1.27 8.40
C LEU A 127 18.49 -2.08 8.49
N ASN A 128 19.33 -2.05 7.45
CA ASN A 128 20.51 -2.90 7.32
C ASN A 128 20.18 -4.39 7.58
N THR A 129 19.01 -4.83 7.15
CA THR A 129 18.49 -6.19 7.33
C THR A 129 17.85 -6.65 6.03
N PRO A 130 18.26 -7.82 5.49
CA PRO A 130 17.64 -8.35 4.27
C PRO A 130 16.13 -8.47 4.44
N THR A 131 15.38 -7.75 3.66
CA THR A 131 13.91 -7.69 3.71
C THR A 131 13.33 -8.09 2.37
N ASP A 132 12.40 -9.05 2.38
CA ASP A 132 11.67 -9.51 1.21
C ASP A 132 10.18 -9.58 1.47
N ILE A 133 9.40 -9.52 0.39
CA ILE A 133 7.95 -9.66 0.40
C ILE A 133 7.50 -10.90 -0.37
N GLY A 134 6.35 -11.43 -0.01
CA GLY A 134 5.61 -12.38 -0.82
C GLY A 134 4.80 -11.67 -1.91
N PHE A 135 4.13 -12.45 -2.76
CA PHE A 135 3.28 -11.90 -3.81
C PHE A 135 2.09 -11.16 -3.19
N PRO A 136 1.78 -9.93 -3.64
CA PRO A 136 0.64 -9.17 -3.14
C PRO A 136 -0.69 -9.87 -3.41
N LEU A 137 -1.55 -9.94 -2.40
CA LEU A 137 -2.86 -10.58 -2.47
C LEU A 137 -3.95 -9.51 -2.46
N ILE A 138 -4.79 -9.51 -3.50
CA ILE A 138 -5.92 -8.60 -3.61
C ILE A 138 -7.19 -9.33 -3.22
N ASN A 139 -7.92 -8.80 -2.23
CA ASN A 139 -9.23 -9.31 -1.89
C ASN A 139 -10.30 -8.63 -2.75
N SER A 140 -10.78 -9.35 -3.76
CA SER A 140 -11.81 -8.86 -4.69
C SER A 140 -13.23 -9.28 -4.30
N LYS A 141 -13.38 -10.18 -3.32
CA LYS A 141 -14.68 -10.82 -3.04
C LYS A 141 -15.62 -10.00 -2.17
N ASP A 142 -15.08 -9.09 -1.36
CA ASP A 142 -15.88 -8.29 -0.42
C ASP A 142 -15.86 -6.80 -0.80
N ARG A 143 -16.55 -6.47 -1.88
CA ARG A 143 -16.67 -5.09 -2.41
C ARG A 143 -17.49 -4.14 -1.54
N LYS A 144 -18.02 -4.57 -0.39
CA LYS A 144 -18.99 -3.77 0.38
C LYS A 144 -18.52 -3.26 1.74
N THR A 145 -17.48 -3.85 2.29
CA THR A 145 -16.92 -3.39 3.56
C THR A 145 -15.42 -3.60 3.56
N PHE A 146 -14.68 -2.52 3.56
CA PHE A 146 -13.27 -2.53 3.85
C PHE A 146 -13.12 -2.59 5.38
N ASP A 147 -13.12 -3.78 5.94
CA ASP A 147 -12.75 -4.00 7.32
C ASP A 147 -11.29 -4.45 7.36
N ILE A 148 -10.50 -3.78 8.19
CA ILE A 148 -9.13 -4.23 8.45
C ILE A 148 -9.26 -5.64 9.04
N PRO A 149 -8.59 -6.66 8.45
CA PRO A 149 -8.68 -8.02 8.96
C PRO A 149 -8.33 -8.07 10.44
N GLU A 150 -9.17 -8.70 11.26
CA GLU A 150 -8.94 -8.85 12.71
C GLU A 150 -7.56 -9.43 13.03
N GLU A 151 -7.06 -10.30 12.14
CA GLU A 151 -5.71 -10.90 12.21
C GLU A 151 -4.59 -9.85 12.26
N LEU A 152 -4.83 -8.65 11.72
CA LEU A 152 -3.85 -7.56 11.66
C LEU A 152 -4.02 -6.56 12.79
N CYS A 153 -5.18 -6.51 13.39
CA CYS A 153 -5.48 -5.61 14.51
C CYS A 153 -5.17 -6.26 15.87
N ASN A 154 -5.53 -7.52 16.06
CA ASN A 154 -5.39 -8.28 17.33
C ASN A 154 -5.56 -7.44 18.60
N GLY A 155 -6.51 -6.52 18.59
CA GLY A 155 -6.72 -5.59 19.72
C GLY A 155 -5.64 -4.53 19.91
N THR A 156 -4.88 -4.19 18.86
CA THR A 156 -3.73 -3.26 18.95
C THR A 156 -3.86 -2.08 17.97
N ASP A 157 -3.10 -1.03 18.24
CA ASP A 157 -3.03 0.14 17.36
C ASP A 157 -2.46 -0.20 15.99
N ILE A 158 -2.91 0.54 14.97
CA ILE A 158 -2.38 0.50 13.60
C ILE A 158 -1.85 1.88 13.24
N VAL A 159 -0.68 1.93 12.65
CA VAL A 159 -0.18 3.17 12.04
C VAL A 159 -0.68 3.25 10.60
N LYS A 160 -1.48 4.28 10.32
CA LYS A 160 -1.94 4.63 8.99
C LYS A 160 -1.06 5.73 8.41
N VAL A 161 -0.43 5.44 7.30
CA VAL A 161 0.34 6.42 6.52
C VAL A 161 -0.42 6.73 5.24
N THR A 162 -0.82 7.97 5.07
CA THR A 162 -1.57 8.45 3.89
C THR A 162 -0.63 9.24 2.99
N PHE A 163 -0.48 8.78 1.75
CA PHE A 163 0.29 9.46 0.71
C PHE A 163 -0.63 10.05 -0.34
N LYS A 164 -0.19 11.10 -1.01
CA LYS A 164 -0.79 11.58 -2.23
C LYS A 164 -0.16 10.84 -3.42
N LEU A 165 -0.98 10.14 -4.20
CA LEU A 165 -0.58 9.42 -5.42
C LEU A 165 -1.06 10.21 -6.64
N THR A 166 -0.13 10.52 -7.54
CA THR A 166 -0.47 11.08 -8.86
C THR A 166 0.17 10.24 -9.97
N VAL A 167 -0.58 9.98 -11.03
CA VAL A 167 -0.10 9.32 -12.26
C VAL A 167 -0.51 10.17 -13.44
N GLY A 168 0.42 10.98 -13.96
CA GLY A 168 0.12 11.99 -14.97
C GLY A 168 -1.09 12.84 -14.54
N GLU A 169 -2.06 12.98 -15.45
CA GLU A 169 -3.35 13.63 -15.20
C GLU A 169 -4.48 12.59 -14.91
N LEU A 170 -4.14 11.29 -14.87
CA LEU A 170 -5.10 10.20 -14.78
C LEU A 170 -5.50 9.87 -13.34
N ILE A 171 -4.56 10.00 -12.40
CA ILE A 171 -4.78 9.74 -10.98
C ILE A 171 -4.29 10.94 -10.18
N ASP A 172 -5.14 11.39 -9.25
CA ASP A 172 -4.83 12.37 -8.21
C ASP A 172 -5.63 12.03 -6.96
N SER A 173 -5.10 11.13 -6.12
CA SER A 173 -5.83 10.54 -5.00
C SER A 173 -4.90 10.16 -3.85
N ASP A 174 -5.47 9.55 -2.81
CA ASP A 174 -4.73 9.07 -1.67
C ASP A 174 -4.41 7.57 -1.81
N LEU A 175 -3.16 7.20 -1.46
CA LEU A 175 -2.70 5.85 -1.25
C LEU A 175 -2.46 5.66 0.25
N LEU A 176 -3.08 4.65 0.85
CA LEU A 176 -2.89 4.36 2.27
C LEU A 176 -1.98 3.16 2.46
N GLN A 177 -1.08 3.25 3.44
CA GLN A 177 -0.35 2.11 3.99
C GLN A 177 -0.73 1.93 5.46
N LEU A 178 -1.05 0.70 5.83
CA LEU A 178 -1.43 0.33 7.19
C LEU A 178 -0.39 -0.62 7.77
N TYR A 179 0.27 -0.18 8.82
CA TYR A 179 1.30 -0.94 9.53
C TYR A 179 0.74 -1.45 10.87
N PRO A 180 0.56 -2.77 11.02
CA PRO A 180 0.29 -3.37 12.32
C PRO A 180 1.41 -3.07 13.32
N ILE A 181 1.07 -2.95 14.60
CA ILE A 181 2.05 -2.62 15.64
C ILE A 181 3.21 -3.63 15.72
N SER A 182 2.97 -4.88 15.33
CA SER A 182 4.00 -5.91 15.27
C SER A 182 5.12 -5.55 14.28
N ILE A 183 4.77 -5.01 13.12
CA ILE A 183 5.74 -4.53 12.11
C ILE A 183 6.40 -3.24 12.58
N VAL A 184 5.61 -2.30 13.12
CA VAL A 184 6.14 -1.03 13.66
C VAL A 184 7.28 -1.28 14.66
N LYS A 185 7.08 -2.20 15.60
CA LYS A 185 8.10 -2.56 16.58
C LYS A 185 9.37 -3.16 15.98
N GLN A 186 9.25 -3.87 14.88
CA GLN A 186 10.41 -4.45 14.20
C GLN A 186 11.19 -3.38 13.46
N ILE A 187 10.53 -2.40 12.87
CA ILE A 187 11.17 -1.25 12.20
C ILE A 187 11.88 -0.34 13.19
N LEU A 188 11.36 -0.22 14.41
CA LEU A 188 11.90 0.67 15.45
C LEU A 188 13.04 0.06 16.29
N LYS A 189 13.43 -1.18 16.03
CA LYS A 189 14.55 -1.86 16.70
C LYS A 189 15.89 -1.51 16.06
#